data_697e5dffbb39d2c1ca8d09036f17f9a7
#
_entry.id   697e5dffbb39d2c1ca8d09036f17f9a7
#
_cell.length_a   1.000
_cell.length_b   1.000
_cell.length_c   1.000
_cell.angle_alpha   90.00
_cell.angle_beta   90.00
_cell.angle_gamma   90.00
#
_symmetry.space_group_name_H-M   'P 1'
#
loop_
_entity.id
_entity.type
_entity.pdbx_description
1 polymer ?
#
loop_
_entity_poly.entity_id
_entity_poly.type
_entity_poly.pdbx_seq_one_letter_code
_entity_poly.pdbx_strand_id
1 'polypeptide(L)'
;DIDGNKFIDGGIFDNMPINLAIDLGADSIIAVDLCAPGVKARPKKHVDTITIKPNNKLTNFLNFYEEGSIRNIKFGYNDTMKVFGKYKGYKYTFKKKNIDEAISEYHKLFIHNLNQILNSEKLIKLIDVNLIDTEKLIIKTAEEIGLLLEYDETKIYKFRKFNKKLLKEFKKNKVNSKKISTIKELYEMMLKKDYKLLRTTGIIHPKEFIEALYLY
;
A
#
# COMPACT_ATOMS: atom_id res chain seq x y z
N ASP A 1 1.30 32.17 29.27
CA ASP A 1 2.15 32.15 30.48
C ASP A 1 1.49 31.31 31.57
N ILE A 2 2.23 30.37 32.15
CA ILE A 2 1.77 29.55 33.27
C ILE A 2 2.81 29.74 34.37
N ASP A 3 2.38 30.21 35.55
CA ASP A 3 3.26 30.50 36.70
C ASP A 3 4.48 31.38 36.34
N GLY A 4 4.27 32.39 35.48
CA GLY A 4 5.32 33.31 35.03
C GLY A 4 6.27 32.79 33.98
N ASN A 5 6.16 31.52 33.53
CA ASN A 5 6.92 30.91 32.47
C ASN A 5 6.21 31.03 31.13
N LYS A 6 6.99 31.26 30.07
CA LYS A 6 6.50 31.28 28.69
C LYS A 6 6.58 29.89 28.08
N PHE A 7 5.48 29.43 27.53
CA PHE A 7 5.39 28.14 26.81
C PHE A 7 5.05 28.37 25.34
N ILE A 8 5.53 27.48 24.48
CA ILE A 8 5.20 27.46 23.06
C ILE A 8 4.69 26.07 22.70
N ASP A 9 4.05 25.94 21.53
CA ASP A 9 3.61 24.66 20.99
C ASP A 9 4.80 23.69 20.87
N GLY A 10 4.64 22.48 21.41
CA GLY A 10 5.67 21.44 21.39
C GLY A 10 6.10 21.05 19.98
N GLY A 11 5.22 21.14 18.98
CA GLY A 11 5.55 20.87 17.57
C GLY A 11 6.58 21.85 16.98
N ILE A 12 6.75 23.03 17.56
CA ILE A 12 7.79 23.99 17.16
C ILE A 12 9.15 23.58 17.74
N PHE A 13 9.17 23.02 18.96
CA PHE A 13 10.38 22.62 19.65
C PHE A 13 10.89 21.22 19.25
N ASP A 14 10.06 20.20 19.45
CA ASP A 14 10.30 18.82 19.04
C ASP A 14 8.96 18.10 18.79
N ASN A 15 8.66 17.89 17.52
CA ASN A 15 7.39 17.28 17.10
C ASN A 15 7.31 15.75 17.36
N MET A 16 8.42 15.15 17.77
CA MET A 16 8.49 13.74 18.17
C MET A 16 9.53 13.57 19.28
N PRO A 17 9.18 13.86 20.55
CA PRO A 17 10.12 14.05 21.64
C PRO A 17 10.70 12.73 22.19
N ILE A 18 11.40 11.97 21.33
CA ILE A 18 12.08 10.72 21.66
C ILE A 18 13.14 10.94 22.75
N ASN A 19 13.88 12.07 22.68
CA ASN A 19 14.91 12.39 23.65
C ASN A 19 14.34 12.62 25.06
N LEU A 20 13.16 13.19 25.17
CA LEU A 20 12.49 13.34 26.47
C LEU A 20 12.16 11.97 27.07
N ALA A 21 11.65 11.03 26.29
CA ALA A 21 11.38 9.67 26.75
C ALA A 21 12.69 8.98 27.22
N ILE A 22 13.78 9.17 26.47
CA ILE A 22 15.12 8.66 26.85
C ILE A 22 15.59 9.28 28.17
N ASP A 23 15.43 10.59 28.35
CA ASP A 23 15.83 11.30 29.57
C ASP A 23 15.02 10.88 30.79
N LEU A 24 13.76 10.47 30.58
CA LEU A 24 12.87 9.89 31.59
C LEU A 24 13.14 8.39 31.86
N GLY A 25 14.14 7.79 31.22
CA GLY A 25 14.59 6.43 31.49
C GLY A 25 13.88 5.34 30.66
N ALA A 26 13.29 5.67 29.51
CA ALA A 26 12.70 4.66 28.65
C ALA A 26 13.74 3.70 28.08
N ASP A 27 13.53 2.39 28.21
CA ASP A 27 14.33 1.31 27.62
C ASP A 27 13.83 0.91 26.22
N SER A 28 12.56 1.12 25.95
CA SER A 28 11.94 0.91 24.64
C SER A 28 10.88 1.99 24.36
N ILE A 29 10.69 2.35 23.10
CA ILE A 29 9.81 3.45 22.69
C ILE A 29 8.88 2.98 21.58
N ILE A 30 7.60 3.32 21.70
CA ILE A 30 6.64 3.29 20.59
C ILE A 30 6.36 4.72 20.18
N ALA A 31 6.83 5.12 19.01
CA ALA A 31 6.62 6.45 18.47
C ALA A 31 5.51 6.46 17.41
N VAL A 32 4.54 7.35 17.55
CA VAL A 32 3.49 7.58 16.55
C VAL A 32 3.82 8.84 15.77
N ASP A 33 4.30 8.67 14.54
CA ASP A 33 4.69 9.77 13.66
C ASP A 33 3.59 10.08 12.66
N LEU A 34 2.80 11.11 12.90
CA LEU A 34 1.75 11.56 11.96
C LEU A 34 2.28 12.25 10.71
N CYS A 35 3.62 12.32 10.55
CA CYS A 35 4.29 13.00 9.45
C CYS A 35 3.92 14.49 9.34
N ALA A 36 3.55 15.12 10.47
CA ALA A 36 3.27 16.54 10.52
C ALA A 36 4.56 17.37 10.31
N PRO A 37 4.45 18.58 9.73
CA PRO A 37 5.58 19.51 9.66
C PRO A 37 6.07 19.87 11.07
N GLY A 38 7.36 20.05 11.25
CA GLY A 38 7.97 20.45 12.51
C GLY A 38 9.37 19.87 12.70
N VAL A 39 10.03 20.31 13.75
CA VAL A 39 11.37 19.84 14.11
C VAL A 39 11.25 18.44 14.74
N LYS A 40 12.16 17.55 14.36
CA LYS A 40 12.34 16.22 14.97
C LYS A 40 13.80 16.08 15.36
N ALA A 41 14.07 16.07 16.66
CA ALA A 41 15.42 15.91 17.15
C ALA A 41 15.97 14.50 16.89
N ARG A 42 17.27 14.40 16.60
CA ARG A 42 17.93 13.09 16.50
C ARG A 42 18.04 12.46 17.89
N PRO A 43 17.78 11.13 18.03
CA PRO A 43 17.98 10.44 19.29
C PRO A 43 19.40 10.60 19.83
N LYS A 44 19.56 10.94 21.12
CA LYS A 44 20.86 11.11 21.80
C LYS A 44 21.62 9.79 21.93
N LYS A 45 20.91 8.69 22.08
CA LYS A 45 21.44 7.32 22.16
C LYS A 45 20.52 6.36 21.42
N HIS A 46 21.02 5.19 21.09
CA HIS A 46 20.21 4.12 20.52
C HIS A 46 19.26 3.55 21.60
N VAL A 47 17.97 3.52 21.28
CA VAL A 47 16.91 2.88 22.07
C VAL A 47 15.99 2.15 21.09
N ASP A 48 15.58 0.95 21.42
CA ASP A 48 14.65 0.19 20.61
C ASP A 48 13.37 0.97 20.40
N THR A 49 13.15 1.37 19.15
CA THR A 49 12.04 2.27 18.80
C THR A 49 11.19 1.66 17.68
N ILE A 50 9.94 1.37 18.01
CA ILE A 50 8.93 1.00 17.01
C ILE A 50 8.24 2.27 16.56
N THR A 51 8.34 2.60 15.27
CA THR A 51 7.66 3.78 14.71
C THR A 51 6.43 3.39 13.91
N ILE A 52 5.28 3.96 14.29
CA ILE A 52 4.00 3.81 13.59
C ILE A 52 3.78 5.05 12.75
N LYS A 53 3.61 4.87 11.43
CA LYS A 53 3.35 5.95 10.46
C LYS A 53 2.10 5.67 9.65
N PRO A 54 1.34 6.70 9.24
CA PRO A 54 0.19 6.50 8.38
C PRO A 54 0.63 6.05 6.98
N ASN A 55 0.02 4.98 6.48
CA ASN A 55 0.19 4.52 5.08
C ASN A 55 -0.72 5.29 4.12
N ASN A 56 -1.83 5.81 4.62
CA ASN A 56 -2.82 6.56 3.86
C ASN A 56 -2.79 8.03 4.26
N LYS A 57 -3.21 8.90 3.33
CA LYS A 57 -3.32 10.33 3.61
C LYS A 57 -4.38 10.56 4.68
N LEU A 58 -3.97 11.13 5.80
CA LEU A 58 -4.89 11.57 6.84
C LEU A 58 -5.64 12.84 6.41
N THR A 59 -6.78 13.09 7.02
CA THR A 59 -7.46 14.38 6.89
C THR A 59 -6.60 15.50 7.46
N ASN A 60 -6.80 16.73 6.99
CA ASN A 60 -6.06 17.87 7.54
C ASN A 60 -6.28 17.95 9.06
N PHE A 61 -5.20 18.11 9.83
CA PHE A 61 -5.22 18.14 11.29
C PHE A 61 -6.05 19.31 11.87
N LEU A 62 -6.32 20.34 11.06
CA LEU A 62 -7.19 21.45 11.44
C LEU A 62 -8.69 21.20 11.14
N ASN A 63 -9.02 20.09 10.49
CA ASN A 63 -10.40 19.74 10.16
C ASN A 63 -10.98 18.80 11.22
N PHE A 64 -11.79 19.35 12.11
CA PHE A 64 -12.42 18.63 13.24
C PHE A 64 -13.84 18.14 12.89
N TYR A 65 -14.02 17.49 11.74
CA TYR A 65 -15.30 16.87 11.39
C TYR A 65 -15.32 15.37 11.72
N GLU A 66 -16.46 14.88 12.14
CA GLU A 66 -16.63 13.54 12.70
C GLU A 66 -16.17 12.42 11.74
N GLU A 67 -16.61 12.45 10.49
CA GLU A 67 -16.28 11.40 9.50
C GLU A 67 -14.77 11.27 9.26
N GLY A 68 -14.07 12.40 9.17
CA GLY A 68 -12.62 12.44 9.00
C GLY A 68 -11.89 11.88 10.22
N SER A 69 -12.36 12.20 11.41
CA SER A 69 -11.79 11.69 12.67
C SER A 69 -11.98 10.19 12.80
N ILE A 70 -13.18 9.67 12.51
CA ILE A 70 -13.47 8.22 12.51
C ILE A 70 -12.59 7.50 11.48
N ARG A 71 -12.42 8.08 10.29
CA ARG A 71 -11.54 7.53 9.23
C ARG A 71 -10.10 7.45 9.71
N ASN A 72 -9.57 8.53 10.29
CA ASN A 72 -8.20 8.57 10.81
C ASN A 72 -7.96 7.56 11.94
N ILE A 73 -8.93 7.39 12.85
CA ILE A 73 -8.87 6.38 13.92
C ILE A 73 -8.76 4.97 13.33
N LYS A 74 -9.57 4.66 12.29
CA LYS A 74 -9.50 3.35 11.61
C LYS A 74 -8.15 3.14 10.92
N PHE A 75 -7.59 4.16 10.27
CA PHE A 75 -6.26 4.08 9.68
C PHE A 75 -5.19 3.86 10.74
N GLY A 76 -5.20 4.63 11.83
CA GLY A 76 -4.25 4.46 12.94
C GLY A 76 -4.28 3.05 13.53
N TYR A 77 -5.48 2.49 13.76
CA TYR A 77 -5.64 1.11 14.19
C TYR A 77 -5.05 0.12 13.18
N ASN A 78 -5.42 0.25 11.92
CA ASN A 78 -4.97 -0.64 10.86
C ASN A 78 -3.44 -0.61 10.71
N ASP A 79 -2.84 0.58 10.70
CA ASP A 79 -1.40 0.75 10.54
C ASP A 79 -0.62 0.23 11.75
N THR A 80 -1.12 0.47 12.97
CA THR A 80 -0.58 -0.12 14.20
C THR A 80 -0.58 -1.65 14.12
N MET A 81 -1.69 -2.25 13.73
CA MET A 81 -1.80 -3.71 13.64
C MET A 81 -0.91 -4.31 12.54
N LYS A 82 -0.61 -3.56 11.46
CA LYS A 82 0.38 -3.96 10.45
C LYS A 82 1.80 -3.94 11.04
N VAL A 83 2.18 -2.87 11.74
CA VAL A 83 3.50 -2.75 12.39
C VAL A 83 3.74 -3.90 13.37
N PHE A 84 2.73 -4.28 14.15
CA PHE A 84 2.81 -5.44 15.07
C PHE A 84 2.56 -6.79 14.38
N GLY A 85 2.56 -6.85 13.07
CA GLY A 85 2.47 -8.11 12.29
C GLY A 85 1.16 -8.88 12.43
N LYS A 86 0.08 -8.24 12.89
CA LYS A 86 -1.26 -8.84 12.98
C LYS A 86 -2.00 -8.80 11.65
N TYR A 87 -1.71 -7.80 10.82
CA TYR A 87 -2.25 -7.62 9.47
C TYR A 87 -1.11 -7.41 8.47
N LYS A 88 -1.43 -7.49 7.18
CA LYS A 88 -0.54 -7.20 6.05
C LYS A 88 -1.17 -6.15 5.13
N GLY A 89 -0.37 -5.63 4.19
CA GLY A 89 -0.77 -4.64 3.20
C GLY A 89 -0.17 -3.26 3.46
N TYR A 90 -0.33 -2.38 2.49
CA TYR A 90 0.16 -0.99 2.51
C TYR A 90 -1.02 -0.03 2.60
N LYS A 91 -1.72 0.23 1.50
CA LYS A 91 -2.91 1.11 1.46
C LYS A 91 -4.14 0.45 2.06
N TYR A 92 -4.34 -0.83 1.74
CA TYR A 92 -5.40 -1.64 2.33
C TYR A 92 -4.88 -2.49 3.48
N THR A 93 -5.81 -3.10 4.20
CA THR A 93 -5.49 -3.93 5.36
C THR A 93 -6.05 -5.33 5.15
N PHE A 94 -5.15 -6.32 5.20
CA PHE A 94 -5.49 -7.71 4.97
C PHE A 94 -5.27 -8.55 6.23
N LYS A 95 -6.23 -9.46 6.53
CA LYS A 95 -6.07 -10.44 7.60
C LYS A 95 -4.91 -11.38 7.28
N LYS A 96 -4.03 -11.62 8.27
CA LYS A 96 -2.84 -12.46 8.10
C LYS A 96 -3.15 -13.92 7.78
N LYS A 97 -4.30 -14.45 8.27
CA LYS A 97 -4.68 -15.86 8.05
C LYS A 97 -4.77 -16.20 6.56
N ASN A 98 -3.98 -17.16 6.11
CA ASN A 98 -3.91 -17.70 4.74
C ASN A 98 -3.54 -16.66 3.65
N ILE A 99 -2.95 -15.53 4.03
CA ILE A 99 -2.54 -14.53 3.03
C ILE A 99 -1.29 -14.97 2.28
N ASP A 100 -0.34 -15.61 2.94
CA ASP A 100 0.93 -16.04 2.34
C ASP A 100 0.70 -17.12 1.27
N GLU A 101 -0.20 -18.07 1.54
CA GLU A 101 -0.64 -19.05 0.53
C GLU A 101 -1.31 -18.37 -0.66
N ALA A 102 -2.20 -17.40 -0.40
CA ALA A 102 -2.87 -16.67 -1.46
C ALA A 102 -1.88 -15.86 -2.31
N ILE A 103 -0.93 -15.18 -1.71
CA ILE A 103 0.12 -14.45 -2.44
C ILE A 103 0.93 -15.41 -3.32
N SER A 104 1.34 -16.56 -2.78
CA SER A 104 2.07 -17.56 -3.54
C SER A 104 1.28 -18.08 -4.75
N GLU A 105 -0.02 -18.33 -4.59
CA GLU A 105 -0.89 -18.76 -5.71
C GLU A 105 -1.01 -17.67 -6.79
N TYR A 106 -1.30 -16.42 -6.39
CA TYR A 106 -1.40 -15.31 -7.36
C TYR A 106 -0.06 -15.05 -8.05
N HIS A 107 1.05 -15.17 -7.35
CA HIS A 107 2.36 -15.05 -7.95
C HIS A 107 2.65 -16.13 -8.99
N LYS A 108 2.35 -17.40 -8.68
CA LYS A 108 2.52 -18.51 -9.64
C LYS A 108 1.70 -18.28 -10.90
N LEU A 109 0.45 -17.85 -10.76
CA LEU A 109 -0.41 -17.51 -11.90
C LEU A 109 0.17 -16.34 -12.70
N PHE A 110 0.58 -15.28 -12.03
CA PHE A 110 1.19 -14.10 -12.64
C PHE A 110 2.42 -14.48 -13.48
N ILE A 111 3.35 -15.27 -12.91
CA ILE A 111 4.55 -15.71 -13.62
C ILE A 111 4.22 -16.65 -14.78
N HIS A 112 3.27 -17.58 -14.58
CA HIS A 112 2.82 -18.46 -15.64
C HIS A 112 2.28 -17.68 -16.85
N ASN A 113 1.38 -16.72 -16.60
CA ASN A 113 0.78 -15.88 -17.63
C ASN A 113 1.83 -14.98 -18.31
N LEU A 114 2.74 -14.40 -17.53
CA LEU A 114 3.84 -13.58 -18.03
C LEU A 114 4.72 -14.38 -19.01
N ASN A 115 5.10 -15.61 -18.65
CA ASN A 115 5.91 -16.50 -19.49
C ASN A 115 5.20 -16.84 -20.79
N GLN A 116 3.90 -17.09 -20.77
CA GLN A 116 3.12 -17.34 -21.99
C GLN A 116 3.12 -16.14 -22.95
N ILE A 117 3.01 -14.93 -22.41
CA ILE A 117 2.92 -13.69 -23.19
C ILE A 117 4.28 -13.33 -23.78
N LEU A 118 5.33 -13.37 -22.97
CA LEU A 118 6.66 -12.88 -23.38
C LEU A 118 7.39 -13.82 -24.33
N ASN A 119 7.12 -15.12 -24.25
CA ASN A 119 7.67 -16.18 -25.12
C ASN A 119 9.17 -15.98 -25.52
N SER A 120 9.94 -15.29 -24.69
CA SER A 120 11.36 -15.03 -24.91
C SER A 120 12.09 -14.79 -23.58
N GLU A 121 13.15 -15.54 -23.35
CA GLU A 121 14.02 -15.41 -22.18
C GLU A 121 14.63 -14.00 -22.01
N LYS A 122 14.81 -13.26 -23.11
CA LYS A 122 15.38 -11.90 -23.09
C LYS A 122 14.45 -10.88 -22.43
N LEU A 123 13.13 -11.00 -22.65
CA LEU A 123 12.14 -10.08 -22.04
C LEU A 123 11.87 -10.43 -20.58
N ILE A 124 11.98 -11.72 -20.21
CA ILE A 124 11.89 -12.17 -18.82
C ILE A 124 13.06 -11.63 -18.00
N LYS A 125 14.27 -11.54 -18.59
CA LYS A 125 15.46 -10.95 -17.94
C LYS A 125 15.37 -9.43 -17.75
N LEU A 126 14.62 -8.72 -18.59
CA LEU A 126 14.36 -7.27 -18.42
C LEU A 126 13.44 -6.96 -17.23
N ILE A 127 12.53 -7.90 -16.91
CA ILE A 127 11.78 -7.90 -15.66
C ILE A 127 12.55 -8.87 -14.77
N ASP A 128 13.54 -8.39 -14.03
CA ASP A 128 14.33 -9.25 -13.13
C ASP A 128 13.44 -9.76 -12.00
N VAL A 129 12.63 -10.77 -12.34
CA VAL A 129 11.58 -11.36 -11.50
C VAL A 129 12.16 -11.94 -10.22
N ASN A 130 13.46 -12.30 -10.24
CA ASN A 130 14.16 -12.85 -9.08
C ASN A 130 14.54 -11.79 -8.04
N LEU A 131 14.62 -10.50 -8.45
CA LEU A 131 14.89 -9.37 -7.57
C LEU A 131 13.60 -8.69 -7.07
N ILE A 132 12.43 -9.05 -7.60
CA ILE A 132 11.15 -8.46 -7.19
C ILE A 132 10.66 -9.19 -5.94
N ASP A 133 10.50 -8.44 -4.85
CA ASP A 133 9.78 -8.91 -3.68
C ASP A 133 8.34 -9.32 -4.09
N THR A 134 8.14 -10.63 -4.19
CA THR A 134 6.89 -11.25 -4.62
C THR A 134 5.68 -10.79 -3.83
N GLU A 135 5.82 -10.71 -2.50
CA GLU A 135 4.75 -10.24 -1.62
C GLU A 135 4.37 -8.81 -1.96
N LYS A 136 5.38 -7.97 -2.10
CA LYS A 136 5.21 -6.56 -2.42
C LYS A 136 4.56 -6.35 -3.79
N LEU A 137 4.98 -7.10 -4.81
CA LEU A 137 4.40 -7.02 -6.15
C LEU A 137 2.91 -7.35 -6.11
N ILE A 138 2.56 -8.52 -5.58
CA ILE A 138 1.18 -9.04 -5.58
C ILE A 138 0.26 -8.15 -4.74
N ILE A 139 0.69 -7.76 -3.54
CA ILE A 139 -0.13 -6.90 -2.67
C ILE A 139 -0.32 -5.52 -3.30
N LYS A 140 0.77 -4.87 -3.75
CA LYS A 140 0.67 -3.54 -4.33
C LYS A 140 -0.17 -3.49 -5.60
N THR A 141 -0.04 -4.48 -6.48
CA THR A 141 -0.87 -4.54 -7.69
C THR A 141 -2.35 -4.68 -7.34
N ALA A 142 -2.69 -5.56 -6.39
CA ALA A 142 -4.07 -5.67 -5.91
C ALA A 142 -4.60 -4.36 -5.32
N GLU A 143 -3.78 -3.66 -4.54
CA GLU A 143 -4.12 -2.39 -3.92
C GLU A 143 -4.32 -1.27 -4.93
N GLU A 144 -3.47 -1.15 -5.95
CA GLU A 144 -3.63 -0.17 -7.05
C GLU A 144 -4.96 -0.36 -7.79
N ILE A 145 -5.32 -1.62 -8.10
CA ILE A 145 -6.62 -1.91 -8.72
C ILE A 145 -7.76 -1.57 -7.76
N GLY A 146 -7.60 -1.87 -6.47
CA GLY A 146 -8.58 -1.52 -5.44
C GLY A 146 -8.82 -0.01 -5.35
N LEU A 147 -7.76 0.80 -5.43
CA LEU A 147 -7.84 2.26 -5.47
C LEU A 147 -8.56 2.76 -6.72
N LEU A 148 -8.28 2.17 -7.89
CA LEU A 148 -8.94 2.50 -9.15
C LEU A 148 -10.45 2.18 -9.13
N LEU A 149 -10.84 1.17 -8.36
CA LEU A 149 -12.24 0.76 -8.18
C LEU A 149 -12.88 1.38 -6.92
N GLU A 150 -12.21 2.34 -6.30
CA GLU A 150 -12.68 3.14 -5.15
C GLU A 150 -13.13 2.28 -3.96
N TYR A 151 -12.37 1.22 -3.65
CA TYR A 151 -12.67 0.40 -2.48
C TYR A 151 -12.38 1.17 -1.19
N ASP A 152 -13.15 0.88 -0.15
CA ASP A 152 -13.00 1.50 1.17
C ASP A 152 -11.68 1.05 1.84
N GLU A 153 -10.70 1.96 1.89
CA GLU A 153 -9.36 1.72 2.45
C GLU A 153 -9.37 1.48 3.96
N THR A 154 -10.45 1.88 4.67
CA THR A 154 -10.55 1.72 6.12
C THR A 154 -10.94 0.31 6.56
N LYS A 155 -11.44 -0.52 5.63
CA LYS A 155 -11.90 -1.87 5.90
C LYS A 155 -10.75 -2.88 5.99
N ILE A 156 -10.97 -3.92 6.79
CA ILE A 156 -10.08 -5.08 6.90
C ILE A 156 -10.62 -6.20 6.01
N TYR A 157 -9.83 -6.61 5.04
CA TYR A 157 -10.23 -7.58 4.03
C TYR A 157 -9.60 -8.96 4.25
N LYS A 158 -10.23 -10.00 3.69
CA LYS A 158 -9.59 -11.28 3.39
C LYS A 158 -9.03 -11.19 1.98
N PHE A 159 -7.74 -11.39 1.76
CA PHE A 159 -7.05 -11.16 0.50
C PHE A 159 -7.70 -11.87 -0.70
N ARG A 160 -8.00 -13.18 -0.58
CA ARG A 160 -8.71 -13.94 -1.66
C ARG A 160 -10.10 -13.36 -1.99
N LYS A 161 -10.87 -12.89 -0.96
CA LYS A 161 -12.19 -12.29 -1.21
C LYS A 161 -12.06 -10.93 -1.88
N PHE A 162 -11.05 -10.16 -1.49
CA PHE A 162 -10.74 -8.86 -2.09
C PHE A 162 -10.47 -9.04 -3.59
N ASN A 163 -9.56 -9.94 -3.97
CA ASN A 163 -9.21 -10.20 -5.37
C ASN A 163 -10.38 -10.75 -6.21
N LYS A 164 -11.16 -11.68 -5.68
CA LYS A 164 -12.37 -12.16 -6.37
C LYS A 164 -13.36 -11.01 -6.67
N LYS A 165 -13.48 -10.08 -5.73
CA LYS A 165 -14.32 -8.91 -5.90
C LYS A 165 -13.74 -7.94 -6.92
N LEU A 166 -12.40 -7.69 -6.88
CA LEU A 166 -11.70 -6.86 -7.87
C LEU A 166 -12.00 -7.33 -9.29
N LEU A 167 -11.77 -8.60 -9.59
CA LEU A 167 -11.99 -9.17 -10.92
C LEU A 167 -13.46 -9.06 -11.37
N LYS A 168 -14.39 -9.35 -10.45
CA LYS A 168 -15.84 -9.25 -10.73
C LYS A 168 -16.25 -7.82 -11.06
N GLU A 169 -15.79 -6.85 -10.30
CA GLU A 169 -16.15 -5.45 -10.49
C GLU A 169 -15.42 -4.83 -11.69
N PHE A 170 -14.15 -5.16 -11.91
CA PHE A 170 -13.42 -4.77 -13.10
C PHE A 170 -14.15 -5.18 -14.39
N LYS A 171 -14.62 -6.43 -14.47
CA LYS A 171 -15.38 -6.92 -15.63
C LYS A 171 -16.71 -6.18 -15.84
N LYS A 172 -17.35 -5.74 -14.76
CA LYS A 172 -18.65 -5.03 -14.80
C LYS A 172 -18.50 -3.52 -14.98
N ASN A 173 -17.35 -2.98 -14.62
CA ASN A 173 -17.19 -1.55 -14.41
C ASN A 173 -17.22 -0.77 -15.73
N LYS A 174 -18.09 0.24 -15.76
CA LYS A 174 -18.21 1.24 -16.82
C LYS A 174 -17.44 2.53 -16.51
N VAL A 175 -16.50 2.49 -15.55
CA VAL A 175 -15.76 3.69 -15.14
C VAL A 175 -14.93 4.22 -16.30
N ASN A 176 -15.22 5.44 -16.70
CA ASN A 176 -14.55 6.16 -17.78
C ASN A 176 -13.23 6.81 -17.32
N SER A 177 -12.32 6.04 -16.71
CA SER A 177 -10.97 6.54 -16.52
C SER A 177 -10.05 6.01 -17.63
N LYS A 178 -9.20 6.88 -18.18
CA LYS A 178 -8.22 6.51 -19.22
C LYS A 178 -7.38 5.29 -18.79
N LYS A 179 -6.97 5.24 -17.53
CA LYS A 179 -6.18 4.14 -16.99
C LYS A 179 -6.96 2.81 -17.01
N ILE A 180 -8.22 2.81 -16.57
CA ILE A 180 -9.06 1.61 -16.60
C ILE A 180 -9.32 1.15 -18.05
N SER A 181 -9.52 2.07 -18.97
CA SER A 181 -9.66 1.74 -20.39
C SER A 181 -8.43 1.03 -20.93
N THR A 182 -7.23 1.54 -20.66
CA THR A 182 -5.97 0.90 -21.08
C THR A 182 -5.80 -0.49 -20.46
N ILE A 183 -6.09 -0.65 -19.16
CA ILE A 183 -6.04 -1.97 -18.51
C ILE A 183 -7.02 -2.95 -19.19
N LYS A 184 -8.23 -2.50 -19.54
CA LYS A 184 -9.23 -3.33 -20.23
C LYS A 184 -8.78 -3.74 -21.62
N GLU A 185 -8.23 -2.83 -22.40
CA GLU A 185 -7.69 -3.13 -23.73
C GLU A 185 -6.59 -4.20 -23.66
N LEU A 186 -5.64 -4.04 -22.73
CA LEU A 186 -4.57 -5.01 -22.49
C LEU A 186 -5.14 -6.37 -22.04
N TYR A 187 -6.10 -6.37 -21.14
CA TYR A 187 -6.79 -7.59 -20.68
C TYR A 187 -7.52 -8.31 -21.82
N GLU A 188 -8.21 -7.57 -22.69
CA GLU A 188 -8.88 -8.13 -23.88
C GLU A 188 -7.88 -8.70 -24.89
N MET A 189 -6.73 -8.05 -25.09
CA MET A 189 -5.65 -8.59 -25.92
C MET A 189 -5.12 -9.92 -25.36
N MET A 190 -5.00 -10.05 -24.02
CA MET A 190 -4.62 -11.30 -23.36
C MET A 190 -5.65 -12.40 -23.60
N LEU A 191 -6.93 -12.10 -23.46
CA LEU A 191 -8.03 -13.05 -23.71
C LEU A 191 -8.03 -13.54 -25.18
N LYS A 192 -7.77 -12.64 -26.12
CA LYS A 192 -7.68 -12.96 -27.57
C LYS A 192 -6.36 -13.59 -27.97
N LYS A 193 -5.38 -13.68 -27.06
CA LYS A 193 -4.02 -14.17 -27.30
C LYS A 193 -3.27 -13.40 -28.39
N ASP A 194 -3.61 -12.12 -28.58
CA ASP A 194 -2.88 -11.22 -29.49
C ASP A 194 -1.58 -10.72 -28.84
N TYR A 195 -0.67 -11.65 -28.66
CA TYR A 195 0.60 -11.39 -27.95
C TYR A 195 1.54 -10.43 -28.70
N LYS A 196 1.38 -10.26 -30.01
CA LYS A 196 2.20 -9.32 -30.79
C LYS A 196 1.83 -7.87 -30.44
N LEU A 197 0.55 -7.53 -30.53
CA LEU A 197 0.03 -6.21 -30.18
C LEU A 197 0.19 -5.95 -28.69
N LEU A 198 -0.10 -6.94 -27.84
CA LEU A 198 0.04 -6.87 -26.41
C LEU A 198 1.45 -6.48 -25.95
N ARG A 199 2.50 -7.05 -26.54
CA ARG A 199 3.90 -6.72 -26.21
C ARG A 199 4.25 -5.28 -26.55
N THR A 200 3.82 -4.80 -27.71
CA THR A 200 4.07 -3.42 -28.15
C THR A 200 3.34 -2.42 -27.23
N THR A 201 2.07 -2.66 -26.96
CA THR A 201 1.26 -1.81 -26.09
C THR A 201 1.74 -1.87 -24.64
N GLY A 202 2.14 -3.04 -24.14
CA GLY A 202 2.66 -3.23 -22.79
C GLY A 202 3.99 -2.50 -22.53
N ILE A 203 4.85 -2.33 -23.54
CA ILE A 203 6.07 -1.52 -23.42
C ILE A 203 5.72 -0.04 -23.21
N ILE A 204 4.67 0.46 -23.87
CA ILE A 204 4.21 1.85 -23.75
C ILE A 204 3.50 2.09 -22.41
N HIS A 205 2.81 1.08 -21.90
CA HIS A 205 1.99 1.13 -20.69
C HIS A 205 2.38 0.04 -19.67
N PRO A 206 3.61 0.09 -19.11
CA PRO A 206 4.13 -1.02 -18.32
C PRO A 206 3.38 -1.26 -16.99
N LYS A 207 2.85 -0.21 -16.37
CA LYS A 207 2.08 -0.34 -15.13
C LYS A 207 0.72 -0.98 -15.39
N GLU A 208 0.01 -0.47 -16.38
CA GLU A 208 -1.29 -0.99 -16.81
C GLU A 208 -1.19 -2.43 -17.32
N PHE A 209 -0.06 -2.79 -17.94
CA PHE A 209 0.24 -4.16 -18.36
C PHE A 209 0.33 -5.11 -17.16
N ILE A 210 1.04 -4.70 -16.09
CA ILE A 210 1.15 -5.49 -14.86
C ILE A 210 -0.22 -5.66 -14.20
N GLU A 211 -1.02 -4.58 -14.14
CA GLU A 211 -2.37 -4.60 -13.57
C GLU A 211 -3.32 -5.49 -14.40
N ALA A 212 -3.25 -5.43 -15.73
CA ALA A 212 -4.02 -6.30 -16.62
C ALA A 212 -3.61 -7.77 -16.48
N LEU A 213 -2.30 -8.05 -16.42
CA LEU A 213 -1.75 -9.40 -16.21
C LEU A 213 -2.17 -9.99 -14.86
N TYR A 214 -2.24 -9.18 -13.83
CA TYR A 214 -2.71 -9.59 -12.51
C TYR A 214 -4.19 -10.02 -12.51
N LEU A 215 -5.02 -9.38 -13.34
CA LEU A 215 -6.44 -9.66 -13.48
C LEU A 215 -6.73 -10.83 -14.44
N TYR A 216 -5.80 -11.12 -15.34
CA TYR A 216 -5.87 -12.22 -16.30
C TYR A 216 -5.65 -13.58 -15.65
#